data_1f161ba020065161e93cb35e17f24c4e
#
_entry.id   1f161ba020065161e93cb35e17f24c4e
#
_cell.length_a   1.000
_cell.length_b   1.000
_cell.length_c   1.000
_cell.angle_alpha   90.00
_cell.angle_beta   90.00
_cell.angle_gamma   90.00
#
_symmetry.space_group_name_H-M   'P 1'
#
loop_
_entity.id
_entity.type
_entity.pdbx_description
1 polymer ?
#
loop_
_entity_poly.entity_id
_entity_poly.type
_entity_poly.pdbx_seq_one_letter_code
_entity_poly.pdbx_strand_id
1 'polypeptide(L)'
;MISSAFPHFGEEPPLVGNRGSGTIFLTHCNLQCVFCQNYDISHQGHGEAISSEQLAEYMYYLQKRGCHNINFVTPTHYIPQLTAALPYVIDLGLHIPLVYNCGGYESLEVIHLLDGIIDIYMPDVKFAEGKVAEKYSQAPDYPEVIKRVLKEMYRQVGNLQINTEGIAEKGLLIRHLVMPNGLAGTQRLMHFIATEISPHSYVNVMSQYRPEYRASDYPELNRVITRKEYSDAIESAKNEGLCRGFPQI
;
A
#
# COMPACT_ATOMS: atom_id res chain seq x y z
N MET A 1 -12.73 -5.32 -12.28
CA MET A 1 -12.42 -4.32 -13.33
C MET A 1 -11.01 -3.81 -13.11
N ILE A 2 -10.25 -3.61 -14.19
CA ILE A 2 -8.94 -2.98 -14.15
C ILE A 2 -8.97 -1.63 -14.87
N SER A 3 -8.20 -0.66 -14.39
CA SER A 3 -7.97 0.60 -15.09
C SER A 3 -6.80 0.49 -16.05
N SER A 4 -5.72 -0.14 -15.60
CA SER A 4 -4.51 -0.32 -16.41
C SER A 4 -3.60 -1.40 -15.83
N ALA A 5 -2.69 -1.95 -16.68
CA ALA A 5 -1.66 -2.90 -16.28
C ALA A 5 -0.37 -2.63 -17.09
N PHE A 6 0.71 -2.23 -16.41
CA PHE A 6 1.99 -1.88 -17.07
C PHE A 6 3.17 -1.93 -16.10
N PRO A 7 4.44 -2.02 -16.61
CA PRO A 7 5.63 -1.83 -15.80
C PRO A 7 5.68 -0.41 -15.25
N HIS A 8 5.49 -0.24 -13.95
CA HIS A 8 5.42 1.05 -13.26
C HIS A 8 6.73 1.35 -12.50
N PHE A 9 7.22 2.59 -12.62
CA PHE A 9 8.48 3.03 -12.03
C PHE A 9 8.30 4.05 -10.89
N GLY A 10 7.08 4.35 -10.52
CA GLY A 10 6.73 5.29 -9.44
C GLY A 10 6.45 4.64 -8.09
N GLU A 11 6.60 3.32 -7.97
CA GLU A 11 6.45 2.61 -6.70
C GLU A 11 7.73 2.67 -5.85
N GLU A 12 7.74 1.98 -4.73
CA GLU A 12 8.85 1.93 -3.78
C GLU A 12 10.13 1.37 -4.43
N PRO A 13 11.31 1.96 -4.16
CA PRO A 13 12.57 1.52 -4.79
C PRO A 13 12.82 0.02 -4.75
N PRO A 14 12.57 -0.71 -3.63
CA PRO A 14 12.78 -2.16 -3.61
C PRO A 14 11.81 -2.96 -4.49
N LEU A 15 10.68 -2.39 -4.92
CA LEU A 15 9.75 -3.06 -5.84
C LEU A 15 10.07 -2.75 -7.29
N VAL A 16 10.61 -1.57 -7.55
CA VAL A 16 10.82 -1.04 -8.91
C VAL A 16 12.12 -1.54 -9.52
N GLY A 17 13.21 -1.48 -8.76
CA GLY A 17 14.53 -1.79 -9.29
C GLY A 17 14.81 -1.11 -10.62
N ASN A 18 15.38 -1.87 -11.58
CA ASN A 18 15.70 -1.40 -12.92
C ASN A 18 14.70 -1.82 -14.02
N ARG A 19 13.71 -2.68 -13.68
CA ARG A 19 12.74 -3.23 -14.65
C ARG A 19 11.29 -2.87 -14.34
N GLY A 20 11.04 -2.18 -13.22
CA GLY A 20 9.73 -1.73 -12.78
C GLY A 20 8.95 -2.79 -12.01
N SER A 21 7.93 -2.33 -11.30
CA SER A 21 6.89 -3.14 -10.68
C SER A 21 5.80 -3.42 -11.70
N GLY A 22 5.39 -4.67 -11.86
CA GLY A 22 4.28 -5.06 -12.74
C GLY A 22 2.94 -4.67 -12.12
N THR A 23 2.56 -3.40 -12.25
CA THR A 23 1.44 -2.82 -11.51
C THR A 23 0.13 -2.97 -12.26
N ILE A 24 -0.88 -3.50 -11.57
CA ILE A 24 -2.26 -3.66 -12.04
C ILE A 24 -3.14 -2.75 -11.17
N PHE A 25 -3.64 -1.68 -11.76
CA PHE A 25 -4.54 -0.75 -11.09
C PHE A 25 -5.97 -1.26 -11.18
N LEU A 26 -6.51 -1.67 -10.02
CA LEU A 26 -7.90 -2.09 -9.89
C LEU A 26 -8.80 -0.89 -9.62
N THR A 27 -10.04 -0.95 -10.12
CA THR A 27 -10.99 0.16 -9.95
C THR A 27 -11.70 0.07 -8.61
N HIS A 28 -12.31 1.18 -8.20
CA HIS A 28 -13.00 1.35 -6.91
C HIS A 28 -12.06 1.24 -5.71
N CYS A 29 -12.58 1.61 -4.55
CA CYS A 29 -11.87 1.51 -3.26
C CYS A 29 -12.90 1.42 -2.14
N ASN A 30 -12.60 0.69 -1.09
CA ASN A 30 -13.42 0.61 0.11
C ASN A 30 -13.25 1.83 1.05
N LEU A 31 -12.24 2.68 0.81
CA LEU A 31 -12.06 3.97 1.48
C LEU A 31 -12.56 5.12 0.61
N GLN A 32 -13.13 6.15 1.25
CA GLN A 32 -13.65 7.35 0.60
C GLN A 32 -12.77 8.58 0.88
N CYS A 33 -11.45 8.43 0.64
CA CYS A 33 -10.49 9.49 0.94
C CYS A 33 -10.76 10.75 0.13
N VAL A 34 -11.05 11.87 0.80
CA VAL A 34 -11.31 13.17 0.15
C VAL A 34 -10.08 13.78 -0.53
N PHE A 35 -8.89 13.24 -0.27
CA PHE A 35 -7.60 13.63 -0.87
C PHE A 35 -7.03 12.56 -1.81
N CYS A 36 -7.87 11.70 -2.36
CA CYS A 36 -7.42 10.59 -3.20
C CYS A 36 -6.77 11.10 -4.49
N GLN A 37 -5.49 10.72 -4.73
CA GLN A 37 -4.77 11.07 -5.95
C GLN A 37 -5.23 10.26 -7.17
N ASN A 38 -5.84 9.10 -6.94
CA ASN A 38 -6.38 8.20 -7.97
C ASN A 38 -7.92 8.20 -7.95
N TYR A 39 -8.56 9.35 -7.70
CA TYR A 39 -10.02 9.42 -7.51
C TYR A 39 -10.81 9.00 -8.76
N ASP A 40 -10.27 9.22 -9.93
CA ASP A 40 -10.84 8.79 -11.22
C ASP A 40 -10.99 7.27 -11.29
N ILE A 41 -10.00 6.52 -10.79
CA ILE A 41 -10.02 5.07 -10.71
C ILE A 41 -10.83 4.61 -9.50
N SER A 42 -10.51 5.17 -8.31
CA SER A 42 -11.01 4.66 -7.03
C SER A 42 -12.44 5.08 -6.69
N HIS A 43 -12.86 6.29 -7.08
CA HIS A 43 -14.21 6.80 -6.80
C HIS A 43 -15.12 6.78 -8.04
N GLN A 44 -14.59 7.07 -9.23
CA GLN A 44 -15.38 7.07 -10.47
C GLN A 44 -15.39 5.71 -11.18
N GLY A 45 -14.47 4.79 -10.81
CA GLY A 45 -14.45 3.43 -11.29
C GLY A 45 -14.06 3.30 -12.77
N HIS A 46 -13.27 4.24 -13.30
CA HIS A 46 -12.81 4.20 -14.69
C HIS A 46 -11.94 2.98 -14.95
N GLY A 47 -12.44 2.07 -15.79
CA GLY A 47 -11.77 0.83 -16.16
C GLY A 47 -12.65 -0.15 -16.89
N GLU A 48 -12.11 -1.30 -17.24
CA GLU A 48 -12.75 -2.35 -18.01
C GLU A 48 -12.97 -3.62 -17.18
N ALA A 49 -14.11 -4.30 -17.41
CA ALA A 49 -14.35 -5.62 -16.84
C ALA A 49 -13.51 -6.65 -17.60
N ILE A 50 -12.80 -7.49 -16.86
CA ILE A 50 -12.02 -8.60 -17.41
C ILE A 50 -12.36 -9.90 -16.70
N SER A 51 -12.09 -11.05 -17.37
CA SER A 51 -12.21 -12.38 -16.76
C SER A 51 -10.98 -12.70 -15.89
N SER A 52 -11.07 -13.78 -15.10
CA SER A 52 -9.94 -14.27 -14.31
C SER A 52 -8.80 -14.76 -15.19
N GLU A 53 -9.10 -15.37 -16.34
CA GLU A 53 -8.13 -15.80 -17.34
C GLU A 53 -7.38 -14.59 -17.93
N GLN A 54 -8.10 -13.53 -18.32
CA GLN A 54 -7.48 -12.30 -18.81
C GLN A 54 -6.60 -11.65 -17.76
N LEU A 55 -7.02 -11.68 -16.48
CA LEU A 55 -6.17 -11.19 -15.39
C LEU A 55 -4.88 -12.00 -15.28
N ALA A 56 -4.95 -13.32 -15.39
CA ALA A 56 -3.78 -14.20 -15.40
C ALA A 56 -2.85 -13.91 -16.59
N GLU A 57 -3.40 -13.64 -17.76
CA GLU A 57 -2.64 -13.23 -18.95
C GLU A 57 -1.89 -11.90 -18.72
N TYR A 58 -2.53 -10.89 -18.11
CA TYR A 58 -1.86 -9.64 -17.75
C TYR A 58 -0.72 -9.86 -16.75
N MET A 59 -0.93 -10.67 -15.71
CA MET A 59 0.12 -11.00 -14.73
C MET A 59 1.32 -11.67 -15.41
N TYR A 60 1.06 -12.66 -16.25
CA TYR A 60 2.12 -13.36 -17.00
C TYR A 60 2.81 -12.45 -18.01
N TYR A 61 2.08 -11.59 -18.71
CA TYR A 61 2.65 -10.60 -19.62
C TYR A 61 3.62 -9.65 -18.89
N LEU A 62 3.27 -9.16 -17.70
CA LEU A 62 4.14 -8.29 -16.91
C LEU A 62 5.43 -9.02 -16.48
N GLN A 63 5.32 -10.30 -16.09
CA GLN A 63 6.50 -11.13 -15.84
C GLN A 63 7.38 -11.25 -17.08
N LYS A 64 6.79 -11.50 -18.27
CA LYS A 64 7.52 -11.57 -19.54
C LYS A 64 8.18 -10.23 -19.93
N ARG A 65 7.61 -9.11 -19.51
CA ARG A 65 8.23 -7.79 -19.67
C ARG A 65 9.41 -7.58 -18.72
N GLY A 66 9.68 -8.53 -17.83
CA GLY A 66 10.79 -8.53 -16.90
C GLY A 66 10.53 -7.81 -15.58
N CYS A 67 9.29 -7.47 -15.27
CA CYS A 67 8.94 -6.85 -13.98
C CYS A 67 9.40 -7.71 -12.80
N HIS A 68 9.78 -7.05 -11.71
CA HIS A 68 10.28 -7.73 -10.51
C HIS A 68 9.21 -8.40 -9.67
N ASN A 69 7.95 -7.98 -9.81
CA ASN A 69 6.79 -8.46 -9.05
C ASN A 69 5.50 -8.18 -9.82
N ILE A 70 4.38 -8.72 -9.32
CA ILE A 70 3.02 -8.30 -9.70
C ILE A 70 2.43 -7.51 -8.54
N ASN A 71 2.12 -6.25 -8.75
CA ASN A 71 1.62 -5.34 -7.74
C ASN A 71 0.14 -5.00 -7.99
N PHE A 72 -0.73 -5.53 -7.14
CA PHE A 72 -2.17 -5.24 -7.19
C PHE A 72 -2.48 -3.99 -6.36
N VAL A 73 -2.86 -2.91 -7.03
CA VAL A 73 -3.24 -1.65 -6.38
C VAL A 73 -4.73 -1.66 -6.05
N THR A 74 -5.05 -1.50 -4.78
CA THR A 74 -6.41 -1.52 -4.21
C THR A 74 -7.16 -2.84 -4.45
N PRO A 75 -6.56 -3.99 -4.06
CA PRO A 75 -7.13 -5.31 -4.33
C PRO A 75 -8.26 -5.73 -3.38
N THR A 76 -8.51 -4.99 -2.31
CA THR A 76 -9.36 -5.32 -1.15
C THR A 76 -10.68 -6.00 -1.51
N HIS A 77 -11.41 -5.46 -2.46
CA HIS A 77 -12.74 -5.95 -2.87
C HIS A 77 -12.71 -6.88 -4.10
N TYR A 78 -11.51 -7.22 -4.60
CA TYR A 78 -11.31 -8.11 -5.75
C TYR A 78 -10.67 -9.46 -5.39
N ILE A 79 -10.59 -9.80 -4.10
CA ILE A 79 -9.93 -11.04 -3.66
C ILE A 79 -10.53 -12.30 -4.30
N PRO A 80 -11.87 -12.47 -4.44
CA PRO A 80 -12.41 -13.62 -5.14
C PRO A 80 -11.94 -13.74 -6.59
N GLN A 81 -11.82 -12.60 -7.31
CA GLN A 81 -11.37 -12.59 -8.70
C GLN A 81 -9.86 -12.83 -8.80
N LEU A 82 -9.07 -12.26 -7.87
CA LEU A 82 -7.63 -12.48 -7.81
C LEU A 82 -7.32 -13.96 -7.52
N THR A 83 -7.98 -14.55 -6.53
CA THR A 83 -7.78 -15.97 -6.19
C THR A 83 -8.26 -16.89 -7.30
N ALA A 84 -9.33 -16.55 -8.02
CA ALA A 84 -9.80 -17.31 -9.19
C ALA A 84 -8.82 -17.23 -10.38
N ALA A 85 -7.97 -16.21 -10.47
CA ALA A 85 -6.95 -16.08 -11.50
C ALA A 85 -5.69 -16.93 -11.21
N LEU A 86 -5.44 -17.29 -9.95
CA LEU A 86 -4.20 -17.98 -9.56
C LEU A 86 -3.99 -19.33 -10.28
N PRO A 87 -4.97 -20.25 -10.41
CA PRO A 87 -4.76 -21.49 -11.14
C PRO A 87 -4.28 -21.24 -12.57
N TYR A 88 -4.90 -20.31 -13.28
CA TYR A 88 -4.53 -19.98 -14.66
C TYR A 88 -3.11 -19.43 -14.77
N VAL A 89 -2.72 -18.53 -13.88
CA VAL A 89 -1.39 -17.92 -13.95
C VAL A 89 -0.28 -18.86 -13.48
N ILE A 90 -0.59 -19.80 -12.58
CA ILE A 90 0.33 -20.87 -12.17
C ILE A 90 0.61 -21.79 -13.37
N ASP A 91 -0.41 -22.17 -14.11
CA ASP A 91 -0.27 -23.00 -15.32
C ASP A 91 0.54 -22.28 -16.41
N LEU A 92 0.47 -20.95 -16.48
CA LEU A 92 1.32 -20.13 -17.36
C LEU A 92 2.78 -20.02 -16.87
N GLY A 93 3.07 -20.39 -15.62
CA GLY A 93 4.42 -20.36 -15.03
C GLY A 93 4.81 -19.03 -14.37
N LEU A 94 3.87 -18.38 -13.69
CA LEU A 94 4.20 -17.22 -12.83
C LEU A 94 5.10 -17.66 -11.67
N HIS A 95 6.17 -16.91 -11.43
CA HIS A 95 7.15 -17.20 -10.36
C HIS A 95 7.74 -15.96 -9.70
N ILE A 96 7.31 -14.75 -10.09
CA ILE A 96 7.71 -13.50 -9.43
C ILE A 96 6.76 -13.17 -8.27
N PRO A 97 7.23 -12.43 -7.25
CA PRO A 97 6.43 -12.13 -6.06
C PRO A 97 5.11 -11.41 -6.35
N LEU A 98 4.09 -11.71 -5.55
CA LEU A 98 2.81 -11.02 -5.53
C LEU A 98 2.80 -9.96 -4.45
N VAL A 99 2.49 -8.72 -4.81
CA VAL A 99 2.40 -7.56 -3.91
C VAL A 99 0.94 -7.16 -3.71
N TYR A 100 0.52 -7.08 -2.45
CA TYR A 100 -0.80 -6.60 -2.03
C TYR A 100 -0.71 -5.15 -1.56
N ASN A 101 -1.00 -4.21 -2.46
CA ASN A 101 -0.91 -2.76 -2.23
C ASN A 101 -2.28 -2.20 -1.88
N CYS A 102 -2.53 -1.92 -0.61
CA CYS A 102 -3.85 -1.62 -0.09
C CYS A 102 -3.90 -0.38 0.82
N GLY A 103 -5.12 0.09 1.06
CA GLY A 103 -5.39 1.21 1.97
C GLY A 103 -5.25 0.88 3.46
N GLY A 104 -5.01 -0.38 3.81
CA GLY A 104 -4.91 -0.85 5.20
C GLY A 104 -6.24 -1.05 5.92
N TYR A 105 -7.36 -0.84 5.24
CA TYR A 105 -8.72 -1.03 5.77
C TYR A 105 -9.30 -2.35 5.27
N GLU A 106 -8.80 -3.46 5.85
CA GLU A 106 -9.02 -4.82 5.35
C GLU A 106 -9.84 -5.66 6.33
N SER A 107 -10.57 -6.68 5.82
CA SER A 107 -11.11 -7.74 6.66
C SER A 107 -9.98 -8.65 7.13
N LEU A 108 -9.90 -8.91 8.44
CA LEU A 108 -8.90 -9.80 9.01
C LEU A 108 -9.05 -11.24 8.47
N GLU A 109 -10.30 -11.68 8.27
CA GLU A 109 -10.62 -12.98 7.72
C GLU A 109 -10.08 -13.13 6.28
N VAL A 110 -10.17 -12.06 5.48
CA VAL A 110 -9.63 -12.05 4.12
C VAL A 110 -8.11 -12.11 4.15
N ILE A 111 -7.45 -11.35 5.04
CA ILE A 111 -6.00 -11.43 5.18
C ILE A 111 -5.56 -12.83 5.61
N HIS A 112 -6.29 -13.51 6.50
CA HIS A 112 -6.02 -14.91 6.85
C HIS A 112 -6.10 -15.85 5.63
N LEU A 113 -7.07 -15.66 4.73
CA LEU A 113 -7.20 -16.46 3.50
C LEU A 113 -6.04 -16.27 2.51
N LEU A 114 -5.32 -15.15 2.62
CA LEU A 114 -4.18 -14.83 1.76
C LEU A 114 -2.85 -15.38 2.28
N ASP A 115 -2.84 -16.07 3.43
CA ASP A 115 -1.62 -16.67 4.00
C ASP A 115 -1.00 -17.70 3.03
N GLY A 116 0.26 -17.50 2.69
CA GLY A 116 0.98 -18.32 1.71
C GLY A 116 0.70 -17.97 0.24
N ILE A 117 -0.14 -16.96 -0.05
CA ILE A 117 -0.43 -16.48 -1.41
C ILE A 117 0.32 -15.17 -1.71
N ILE A 118 0.30 -14.23 -0.77
CA ILE A 118 0.94 -12.93 -0.93
C ILE A 118 2.36 -12.98 -0.37
N ASP A 119 3.32 -12.55 -1.18
CA ASP A 119 4.73 -12.48 -0.78
C ASP A 119 5.05 -11.16 -0.09
N ILE A 120 4.48 -10.05 -0.57
CA ILE A 120 4.76 -8.72 -0.05
C ILE A 120 3.44 -8.00 0.24
N TYR A 121 3.21 -7.66 1.51
CA TYR A 121 2.14 -6.73 1.87
C TYR A 121 2.68 -5.30 1.87
N MET A 122 1.95 -4.39 1.20
CA MET A 122 2.26 -2.96 1.14
C MET A 122 1.04 -2.11 1.56
N PRO A 123 0.69 -2.11 2.85
CA PRO A 123 -0.42 -1.32 3.36
C PRO A 123 -0.04 0.15 3.58
N ASP A 124 -0.98 1.05 3.29
CA ASP A 124 -0.92 2.42 3.78
C ASP A 124 -1.39 2.48 5.24
N VAL A 125 -0.61 3.09 6.11
CA VAL A 125 -0.99 3.41 7.50
C VAL A 125 -1.34 4.89 7.56
N LYS A 126 -2.64 5.20 7.47
CA LYS A 126 -3.12 6.57 7.17
C LYS A 126 -3.40 7.40 8.42
N PHE A 127 -4.10 6.85 9.42
CA PHE A 127 -4.65 7.62 10.54
C PHE A 127 -4.48 6.92 11.88
N ALA A 128 -4.08 7.68 12.89
CA ALA A 128 -4.03 7.23 14.28
C ALA A 128 -5.33 7.51 15.06
N GLU A 129 -6.26 8.27 14.50
CA GLU A 129 -7.51 8.68 15.17
C GLU A 129 -8.74 8.39 14.33
N GLY A 130 -9.75 7.74 14.95
CA GLY A 130 -11.00 7.39 14.29
C GLY A 130 -11.79 8.59 13.78
N LYS A 131 -11.86 9.69 14.56
CA LYS A 131 -12.56 10.92 14.12
C LYS A 131 -11.94 11.56 12.87
N VAL A 132 -10.61 11.48 12.75
CA VAL A 132 -9.89 11.97 11.58
C VAL A 132 -10.13 11.06 10.38
N ALA A 133 -10.07 9.75 10.59
CA ALA A 133 -10.35 8.74 9.57
C ALA A 133 -11.81 8.79 9.09
N GLU A 134 -12.77 8.98 9.99
CA GLU A 134 -14.18 9.20 9.66
C GLU A 134 -14.38 10.42 8.78
N LYS A 135 -13.79 11.57 9.20
CA LYS A 135 -13.94 12.84 8.50
C LYS A 135 -13.37 12.81 7.08
N TYR A 136 -12.21 12.20 6.89
CA TYR A 136 -11.47 12.30 5.62
C TYR A 136 -11.49 11.03 4.76
N SER A 137 -11.98 9.90 5.29
CA SER A 137 -12.00 8.62 4.55
C SER A 137 -13.22 7.76 4.83
N GLN A 138 -14.20 8.25 5.63
CA GLN A 138 -15.43 7.55 6.03
C GLN A 138 -15.17 6.19 6.71
N ALA A 139 -14.11 6.10 7.50
CA ALA A 139 -13.68 4.87 8.16
C ALA A 139 -13.40 5.11 9.66
N PRO A 140 -14.45 5.26 10.52
CA PRO A 140 -14.30 5.65 11.92
C PRO A 140 -13.46 4.67 12.76
N ASP A 141 -13.46 3.39 12.42
CA ASP A 141 -12.74 2.31 13.09
C ASP A 141 -11.39 1.96 12.42
N TYR A 142 -10.93 2.79 11.47
CA TYR A 142 -9.68 2.59 10.75
C TYR A 142 -8.47 2.29 11.67
N PRO A 143 -8.25 3.04 12.79
CA PRO A 143 -7.09 2.79 13.64
C PRO A 143 -7.08 1.39 14.29
N GLU A 144 -8.25 0.88 14.64
CA GLU A 144 -8.39 -0.46 15.23
C GLU A 144 -8.23 -1.55 14.16
N VAL A 145 -8.78 -1.32 12.97
CA VAL A 145 -8.67 -2.25 11.84
C VAL A 145 -7.21 -2.37 11.40
N ILE A 146 -6.54 -1.25 11.10
CA ILE A 146 -5.15 -1.28 10.60
C ILE A 146 -4.19 -1.94 11.58
N LYS A 147 -4.36 -1.74 12.89
CA LYS A 147 -3.50 -2.38 13.90
C LYS A 147 -3.61 -3.91 13.88
N ARG A 148 -4.82 -4.44 13.76
CA ARG A 148 -5.04 -5.90 13.69
C ARG A 148 -4.51 -6.48 12.38
N VAL A 149 -4.79 -5.79 11.28
CA VAL A 149 -4.38 -6.18 9.93
C VAL A 149 -2.86 -6.19 9.79
N LEU A 150 -2.16 -5.16 10.27
CA LEU A 150 -0.70 -5.11 10.24
C LEU A 150 -0.04 -6.24 11.02
N LYS A 151 -0.57 -6.57 12.20
CA LYS A 151 -0.06 -7.71 13.00
C LYS A 151 -0.18 -9.02 12.24
N GLU A 152 -1.31 -9.24 11.58
CA GLU A 152 -1.52 -10.45 10.79
C GLU A 152 -0.65 -10.47 9.54
N MET A 153 -0.57 -9.38 8.78
CA MET A 153 0.32 -9.28 7.63
C MET A 153 1.78 -9.55 8.04
N TYR A 154 2.23 -8.96 9.16
CA TYR A 154 3.57 -9.21 9.67
C TYR A 154 3.79 -10.67 10.11
N ARG A 155 2.79 -11.30 10.74
CA ARG A 155 2.83 -12.73 11.09
C ARG A 155 3.08 -13.62 9.87
N GLN A 156 2.45 -13.30 8.74
CA GLN A 156 2.54 -14.10 7.52
C GLN A 156 3.87 -13.94 6.79
N VAL A 157 4.35 -12.71 6.66
CA VAL A 157 5.51 -12.43 5.79
C VAL A 157 6.75 -11.90 6.49
N GLY A 158 6.63 -11.43 7.73
CA GLY A 158 7.74 -10.88 8.52
C GLY A 158 8.28 -9.54 8.01
N ASN A 159 9.51 -9.21 8.40
CA ASN A 159 10.20 -8.01 7.91
C ASN A 159 10.54 -8.10 6.42
N LEU A 160 10.55 -6.95 5.74
CA LEU A 160 10.89 -6.87 4.32
C LEU A 160 12.31 -7.44 4.06
N GLN A 161 12.38 -8.43 3.22
CA GLN A 161 13.59 -9.08 2.74
C GLN A 161 13.95 -8.51 1.37
N ILE A 162 15.15 -7.99 1.25
CA ILE A 162 15.68 -7.35 0.04
C ILE A 162 16.92 -8.15 -0.35
N ASN A 163 16.97 -8.60 -1.60
CA ASN A 163 18.11 -9.36 -2.12
C ASN A 163 19.33 -8.48 -2.40
N THR A 164 20.41 -9.08 -2.87
CA THR A 164 21.69 -8.39 -3.16
C THR A 164 21.59 -7.36 -4.29
N GLU A 165 20.56 -7.43 -5.11
CA GLU A 165 20.28 -6.46 -6.18
C GLU A 165 19.41 -5.28 -5.69
N GLY A 166 19.01 -5.29 -4.41
CA GLY A 166 18.15 -4.26 -3.83
C GLY A 166 16.66 -4.47 -4.09
N ILE A 167 16.25 -5.66 -4.54
CA ILE A 167 14.85 -6.00 -4.87
C ILE A 167 14.20 -6.76 -3.72
N ALA A 168 12.99 -6.36 -3.36
CA ALA A 168 12.18 -7.02 -2.35
C ALA A 168 11.62 -8.34 -2.89
N GLU A 169 11.75 -9.40 -2.10
CA GLU A 169 11.27 -10.74 -2.44
C GLU A 169 10.10 -11.18 -1.54
N LYS A 170 10.09 -10.75 -0.29
CA LYS A 170 9.05 -11.10 0.68
C LYS A 170 9.03 -10.09 1.83
N GLY A 171 7.88 -9.94 2.48
CA GLY A 171 7.79 -9.21 3.75
C GLY A 171 6.84 -8.03 3.76
N LEU A 172 6.83 -7.32 4.87
CA LEU A 172 5.96 -6.16 5.10
C LEU A 172 6.69 -4.86 4.75
N LEU A 173 6.14 -4.11 3.80
CA LEU A 173 6.55 -2.76 3.42
C LEU A 173 5.42 -1.80 3.80
N ILE A 174 5.63 -1.01 4.83
CA ILE A 174 4.62 -0.06 5.34
C ILE A 174 4.80 1.28 4.63
N ARG A 175 3.68 1.89 4.19
CA ARG A 175 3.68 3.26 3.70
C ARG A 175 2.93 4.16 4.67
N HIS A 176 3.46 5.35 4.90
CA HIS A 176 2.83 6.36 5.73
C HIS A 176 2.88 7.72 5.05
N LEU A 177 1.72 8.25 4.68
CA LEU A 177 1.61 9.58 4.07
C LEU A 177 1.57 10.66 5.17
N VAL A 178 2.58 11.52 5.18
CA VAL A 178 2.57 12.69 6.07
C VAL A 178 1.50 13.66 5.59
N MET A 179 0.61 14.04 6.50
CA MET A 179 -0.49 14.97 6.21
C MET A 179 -0.28 16.32 6.88
N PRO A 180 -0.81 17.41 6.29
CA PRO A 180 -0.77 18.73 6.90
C PRO A 180 -1.32 18.73 8.34
N ASN A 181 -0.80 19.61 9.18
CA ASN A 181 -1.26 19.82 10.56
C ASN A 181 -1.18 18.56 11.46
N GLY A 182 -0.33 17.59 11.10
CA GLY A 182 -0.18 16.35 11.87
C GLY A 182 -1.42 15.46 11.88
N LEU A 183 -2.35 15.63 10.93
CA LEU A 183 -3.65 14.93 10.89
C LEU A 183 -3.52 13.42 10.81
N ALA A 184 -2.44 12.89 10.23
CA ALA A 184 -2.18 11.46 10.21
C ALA A 184 -1.88 10.86 11.60
N GLY A 185 -1.38 11.67 12.55
CA GLY A 185 -0.97 11.20 13.88
C GLY A 185 0.32 10.37 13.84
N THR A 186 1.29 10.80 13.02
CA THR A 186 2.53 10.10 12.69
C THR A 186 3.26 9.54 13.92
N GLN A 187 3.47 10.33 14.97
CA GLN A 187 4.19 9.88 16.17
C GLN A 187 3.57 8.61 16.78
N ARG A 188 2.24 8.58 16.92
CA ARG A 188 1.54 7.41 17.49
C ARG A 188 1.61 6.18 16.58
N LEU A 189 1.58 6.40 15.26
CA LEU A 189 1.69 5.31 14.29
C LEU A 189 3.11 4.75 14.26
N MET A 190 4.15 5.59 14.31
CA MET A 190 5.54 5.13 14.37
C MET A 190 5.82 4.37 15.66
N HIS A 191 5.32 4.85 16.81
CA HIS A 191 5.39 4.13 18.08
C HIS A 191 4.74 2.74 17.99
N PHE A 192 3.52 2.66 17.48
CA PHE A 192 2.83 1.37 17.29
C PHE A 192 3.62 0.42 16.38
N ILE A 193 4.12 0.91 15.25
CA ILE A 193 4.90 0.08 14.31
C ILE A 193 6.16 -0.46 14.99
N ALA A 194 6.90 0.38 15.68
CA ALA A 194 8.15 -0.02 16.33
C ALA A 194 7.94 -1.02 17.48
N THR A 195 6.89 -0.81 18.29
CA THR A 195 6.68 -1.58 19.53
C THR A 195 5.82 -2.82 19.34
N GLU A 196 4.84 -2.79 18.42
CA GLU A 196 3.86 -3.86 18.28
C GLU A 196 3.99 -4.67 16.97
N ILE A 197 4.76 -4.16 15.99
CA ILE A 197 5.07 -4.89 14.75
C ILE A 197 6.54 -5.29 14.76
N SER A 198 7.47 -4.35 14.51
CA SER A 198 8.90 -4.62 14.56
C SER A 198 9.73 -3.32 14.52
N PRO A 199 10.78 -3.18 15.32
CA PRO A 199 11.73 -2.07 15.17
C PRO A 199 12.52 -2.15 13.85
N HIS A 200 12.51 -3.31 13.18
CA HIS A 200 13.14 -3.50 11.87
C HIS A 200 12.16 -3.35 10.70
N SER A 201 10.96 -2.83 10.94
CA SER A 201 9.98 -2.57 9.87
C SER A 201 10.55 -1.64 8.81
N TYR A 202 10.26 -1.96 7.54
CA TYR A 202 10.51 -1.04 6.44
C TYR A 202 9.32 -0.09 6.34
N VAL A 203 9.55 1.20 6.60
CA VAL A 203 8.49 2.22 6.60
C VAL A 203 8.87 3.33 5.63
N ASN A 204 8.13 3.46 4.52
CA ASN A 204 8.26 4.65 3.69
C ASN A 204 7.42 5.78 4.28
N VAL A 205 8.09 6.80 4.83
CA VAL A 205 7.49 8.05 5.29
C VAL A 205 7.41 9.00 4.09
N MET A 206 6.20 9.11 3.51
CA MET A 206 5.98 9.77 2.23
C MET A 206 5.70 11.27 2.39
N SER A 207 6.42 12.11 1.62
CA SER A 207 6.24 13.57 1.59
C SER A 207 5.32 14.08 0.48
N GLN A 208 4.78 13.17 -0.36
CA GLN A 208 4.09 13.52 -1.60
C GLN A 208 2.62 13.94 -1.45
N TYR A 209 2.16 14.27 -0.25
CA TYR A 209 0.80 14.77 -0.08
C TYR A 209 0.53 15.99 -0.97
N ARG A 210 -0.57 15.94 -1.70
CA ARG A 210 -1.10 17.05 -2.49
C ARG A 210 -2.61 17.15 -2.25
N PRO A 211 -3.18 18.37 -2.25
CA PRO A 211 -4.61 18.59 -2.14
C PRO A 211 -5.31 18.24 -3.46
N GLU A 212 -5.62 16.97 -3.65
CA GLU A 212 -6.32 16.44 -4.81
C GLU A 212 -7.78 16.14 -4.48
N TYR A 213 -8.59 15.88 -5.50
CA TYR A 213 -10.01 15.54 -5.43
C TYR A 213 -10.80 16.60 -4.63
N ARG A 214 -11.35 16.24 -3.47
CA ARG A 214 -12.15 17.10 -2.59
C ARG A 214 -11.36 17.70 -1.42
N ALA A 215 -10.04 17.59 -1.42
CA ALA A 215 -9.23 18.16 -0.36
C ALA A 215 -9.39 19.67 -0.23
N SER A 216 -9.72 20.38 -1.33
CA SER A 216 -10.02 21.82 -1.33
C SER A 216 -11.25 22.21 -0.52
N ASP A 217 -12.19 21.27 -0.26
CA ASP A 217 -13.36 21.50 0.58
C ASP A 217 -13.00 21.62 2.08
N TYR A 218 -11.76 21.27 2.43
CA TYR A 218 -11.25 21.21 3.80
C TYR A 218 -10.03 22.13 3.94
N PRO A 219 -10.16 23.32 4.52
CA PRO A 219 -9.06 24.30 4.64
C PRO A 219 -7.77 23.73 5.23
N GLU A 220 -7.90 22.79 6.19
CA GLU A 220 -6.78 22.13 6.85
C GLU A 220 -6.03 21.15 5.96
N LEU A 221 -6.64 20.67 4.85
CA LEU A 221 -6.04 19.79 3.85
C LEU A 221 -5.63 20.51 2.57
N ASN A 222 -6.10 21.76 2.36
CA ASN A 222 -5.91 22.48 1.10
C ASN A 222 -4.53 23.15 0.99
N ARG A 223 -3.48 22.42 1.32
CA ARG A 223 -2.08 22.82 1.13
C ARG A 223 -1.17 21.60 1.11
N VAL A 224 0.00 21.71 0.52
CA VAL A 224 1.06 20.71 0.69
C VAL A 224 1.64 20.79 2.10
N ILE A 225 2.33 19.72 2.51
CA ILE A 225 3.05 19.70 3.79
C ILE A 225 4.26 20.64 3.74
N THR A 226 4.66 21.17 4.88
CA THR A 226 5.88 21.95 5.04
C THR A 226 7.09 21.03 5.20
N ARG A 227 8.30 21.56 4.95
CA ARG A 227 9.55 20.84 5.25
C ARG A 227 9.64 20.45 6.72
N LYS A 228 9.13 21.31 7.63
CA LYS A 228 9.13 21.03 9.05
C LYS A 228 8.22 19.84 9.38
N GLU A 229 7.00 19.77 8.86
CA GLU A 229 6.09 18.63 9.06
C GLU A 229 6.70 17.31 8.60
N TYR A 230 7.41 17.32 7.48
CA TYR A 230 8.12 16.15 7.00
C TYR A 230 9.32 15.78 7.90
N SER A 231 10.14 16.77 8.28
CA SER A 231 11.27 16.56 9.19
C SER A 231 10.81 15.99 10.54
N ASP A 232 9.75 16.56 11.12
CA ASP A 232 9.17 16.09 12.39
C ASP A 232 8.65 14.63 12.26
N ALA A 233 8.11 14.26 11.10
CA ALA A 233 7.66 12.89 10.84
C ALA A 233 8.83 11.89 10.76
N ILE A 234 9.93 12.25 10.09
CA ILE A 234 11.16 11.45 10.04
C ILE A 234 11.78 11.33 11.43
N GLU A 235 11.85 12.43 12.19
CA GLU A 235 12.35 12.43 13.56
C GLU A 235 11.51 11.51 14.47
N SER A 236 10.19 11.56 14.33
CA SER A 236 9.28 10.65 15.07
C SER A 236 9.60 9.18 14.78
N ALA A 237 9.87 8.82 13.52
CA ALA A 237 10.24 7.44 13.17
C ALA A 237 11.60 7.05 13.76
N LYS A 238 12.60 7.92 13.69
CA LYS A 238 13.94 7.68 14.24
C LYS A 238 13.93 7.54 15.77
N ASN A 239 13.16 8.37 16.46
CA ASN A 239 13.04 8.33 17.92
C ASN A 239 12.45 7.00 18.44
N GLU A 240 11.65 6.34 17.62
CA GLU A 240 11.12 4.99 17.90
C GLU A 240 12.08 3.86 17.44
N GLY A 241 13.26 4.19 16.93
CA GLY A 241 14.27 3.22 16.48
C GLY A 241 14.06 2.67 15.07
N LEU A 242 13.07 3.18 14.33
CA LEU A 242 12.87 2.81 12.93
C LEU A 242 13.98 3.46 12.07
N CYS A 243 14.59 2.66 11.18
CA CYS A 243 15.74 3.13 10.39
C CYS A 243 15.70 2.68 8.91
N ARG A 244 14.64 2.03 8.46
CA ARG A 244 14.51 1.48 7.10
C ARG A 244 13.38 2.17 6.35
N GLY A 245 13.59 2.51 5.05
CA GLY A 245 12.55 2.97 4.14
C GLY A 245 12.40 4.49 4.00
N PHE A 246 13.22 5.27 4.69
CA PHE A 246 13.25 6.73 4.55
C PHE A 246 14.69 7.26 4.52
N PRO A 247 14.92 8.50 3.99
CA PRO A 247 16.26 9.07 3.86
C PRO A 247 16.98 9.15 5.20
N GLN A 248 18.21 8.66 5.25
CA GLN A 248 19.14 8.91 6.36
C GLN A 248 19.70 10.33 6.15
N ILE A 249 19.14 11.32 6.86
CA ILE A 249 19.62 12.71 6.85
C ILE A 249 20.75 12.86 7.86
#